data_f63971144611cbc143b36aba4c8d030d
#
_entry.id   f63971144611cbc143b36aba4c8d030d
#
_cell.length_a   1.000
_cell.length_b   1.000
_cell.length_c   1.000
_cell.angle_alpha   90.00
_cell.angle_beta   90.00
_cell.angle_gamma   90.00
#
_symmetry.space_group_name_H-M   'P 1'
#
loop_
_entity.id
_entity.type
_entity.pdbx_description
1 polymer ?
#
loop_
_entity_poly.entity_id
_entity_poly.type
_entity_poly.pdbx_seq_one_letter_code
_entity_poly.pdbx_strand_id
1 'polypeptide(L)'
;MARTCKWGVLRVVGGDLWNHSGDALITPANNRLSGREGLDAQVHAKAGEELTQVTRNICLEKRKINAPPCAVTNNVVTEPYNLANNFKHILHVVGPDCRRPNQDNFRRDLLKQSYASMFEQIENVKKRKTLVMPPISMDVFAYPNREGARMTMEIVLAWMDEGKDPGVDQVLIVTDDNNF
;
A
#
# COMPACT_ATOMS: atom_id res chain seq x y z
N MET A 1 18.03 6.24 -3.33
CA MET A 1 17.74 7.32 -4.33
C MET A 1 16.79 8.33 -3.71
N ALA A 2 16.95 9.62 -4.02
CA ALA A 2 16.02 10.67 -3.59
C ALA A 2 15.78 11.65 -4.74
N ARG A 3 14.54 12.14 -4.89
CA ARG A 3 14.13 13.14 -5.87
C ARG A 3 13.18 14.15 -5.25
N THR A 4 13.49 15.44 -5.45
CA THR A 4 12.55 16.52 -5.15
C THR A 4 11.50 16.60 -6.26
N CYS A 5 10.25 16.52 -5.88
CA CYS A 5 9.07 16.67 -6.72
C CYS A 5 8.41 18.03 -6.47
N LYS A 6 7.42 18.40 -7.27
CA LYS A 6 6.69 19.67 -7.10
C LYS A 6 6.06 19.80 -5.70
N TRP A 7 5.53 18.71 -5.16
CA TRP A 7 4.75 18.72 -3.91
C TRP A 7 5.44 18.05 -2.72
N GLY A 8 6.65 17.51 -2.90
CA GLY A 8 7.36 16.84 -1.80
C GLY A 8 8.60 16.11 -2.27
N VAL A 9 9.08 15.15 -1.49
CA VAL A 9 10.27 14.36 -1.79
C VAL A 9 9.91 12.89 -1.93
N LEU A 10 10.31 12.28 -3.04
CA LEU A 10 10.26 10.83 -3.23
C LEU A 10 11.62 10.23 -2.87
N ARG A 11 11.62 9.21 -2.03
CA ARG A 11 12.81 8.42 -1.69
C ARG A 11 12.56 6.94 -1.98
N VAL A 12 13.55 6.27 -2.52
CA VAL A 12 13.61 4.81 -2.60
C VAL A 12 14.70 4.36 -1.65
N VAL A 13 14.34 3.51 -0.69
CA VAL A 13 15.19 3.04 0.39
C VAL A 13 15.03 1.53 0.57
N GLY A 14 16.06 0.87 1.09
CA GLY A 14 16.01 -0.55 1.43
C GLY A 14 15.54 -0.81 2.86
N GLY A 15 15.48 -2.08 3.23
CA GLY A 15 15.18 -2.55 4.57
C GLY A 15 13.70 -2.84 4.82
N ASP A 16 13.36 -2.97 6.09
CA ASP A 16 12.01 -3.37 6.52
C ASP A 16 11.08 -2.15 6.67
N LEU A 17 9.85 -2.29 6.22
CA LEU A 17 8.80 -1.25 6.32
C LEU A 17 8.66 -0.69 7.74
N TRP A 18 8.60 -1.55 8.74
CA TRP A 18 8.35 -1.19 10.15
C TRP A 18 9.53 -0.50 10.85
N ASN A 19 10.71 -0.48 10.22
CA ASN A 19 11.87 0.25 10.73
C ASN A 19 11.91 1.73 10.30
N HIS A 20 10.99 2.14 9.44
CA HIS A 20 10.78 3.53 9.05
C HIS A 20 9.69 4.17 9.89
N SER A 21 9.52 5.47 9.75
CA SER A 21 8.48 6.24 10.44
C SER A 21 7.75 7.16 9.48
N GLY A 22 6.47 7.32 9.69
CA GLY A 22 5.61 8.18 8.89
C GLY A 22 4.20 8.26 9.44
N ASP A 23 3.33 8.95 8.72
CA ASP A 23 1.93 9.04 9.10
C ASP A 23 1.16 7.78 8.69
N ALA A 24 1.45 7.24 7.52
CA ALA A 24 0.81 6.03 7.02
C ALA A 24 1.83 4.97 6.59
N LEU A 25 1.64 3.76 7.08
CA LEU A 25 2.26 2.55 6.58
C LEU A 25 1.31 1.88 5.59
N ILE A 26 1.76 1.70 4.35
CA ILE A 26 1.01 0.98 3.34
C ILE A 26 1.41 -0.50 3.39
N THR A 27 0.45 -1.40 3.49
CA THR A 27 0.68 -2.85 3.44
C THR A 27 -0.04 -3.49 2.25
N PRO A 28 0.64 -4.39 1.49
CA PRO A 28 0.04 -5.06 0.34
C PRO A 28 -0.83 -6.22 0.80
N ALA A 29 -2.11 -5.96 0.99
CA ALA A 29 -3.09 -6.91 1.49
C ALA A 29 -3.71 -7.77 0.38
N ASN A 30 -4.32 -8.90 0.75
CA ASN A 30 -5.22 -9.65 -0.11
C ASN A 30 -6.69 -9.24 0.12
N ASN A 31 -7.58 -9.66 -0.76
CA ASN A 31 -9.00 -9.29 -0.71
C ASN A 31 -9.76 -9.85 0.50
N ARG A 32 -9.15 -10.77 1.25
CA ARG A 32 -9.67 -11.31 2.51
C ARG A 32 -9.13 -10.59 3.74
N LEU A 33 -8.16 -9.68 3.58
CA LEU A 33 -7.45 -9.02 4.67
C LEU A 33 -6.86 -10.01 5.69
N SER A 34 -6.40 -11.16 5.19
CA SER A 34 -6.03 -12.29 6.07
C SER A 34 -4.74 -12.08 6.84
N GLY A 35 -3.83 -11.24 6.35
CA GLY A 35 -2.52 -11.03 6.95
C GLY A 35 -1.66 -12.30 7.04
N ARG A 36 -1.79 -13.23 6.09
CA ARG A 36 -1.14 -14.55 6.14
C ARG A 36 -0.06 -14.77 5.09
N GLU A 37 0.12 -13.83 4.17
CA GLU A 37 1.05 -13.98 3.05
C GLU A 37 2.06 -12.83 3.03
N GLY A 38 3.32 -13.17 2.72
CA GLY A 38 4.39 -12.24 2.38
C GLY A 38 4.60 -11.10 3.36
N LEU A 39 4.79 -9.92 2.84
CA LEU A 39 5.06 -8.70 3.61
C LEU A 39 3.89 -8.31 4.52
N ASP A 40 2.66 -8.51 4.09
CA ASP A 40 1.47 -8.23 4.90
C ASP A 40 1.42 -9.10 6.17
N ALA A 41 1.84 -10.36 6.08
CA ALA A 41 1.96 -11.23 7.27
C ALA A 41 2.98 -10.69 8.28
N GLN A 42 4.08 -10.11 7.81
CA GLN A 42 5.09 -9.50 8.68
C GLN A 42 4.57 -8.22 9.33
N VAL A 43 3.84 -7.38 8.59
CA VAL A 43 3.17 -6.19 9.14
C VAL A 43 2.18 -6.58 10.22
N HIS A 44 1.34 -7.59 9.98
CA HIS A 44 0.41 -8.12 11.00
C HIS A 44 1.14 -8.62 12.25
N ALA A 45 2.22 -9.37 12.08
CA ALA A 45 3.03 -9.85 13.21
C ALA A 45 3.62 -8.71 14.05
N LYS A 46 4.08 -7.63 13.40
CA LYS A 46 4.64 -6.45 14.09
C LYS A 46 3.56 -5.58 14.73
N ALA A 47 2.41 -5.41 14.07
CA ALA A 47 1.29 -4.64 14.61
C ALA A 47 0.56 -5.35 15.76
N GLY A 48 0.62 -6.68 15.80
CA GLY A 48 0.09 -7.49 16.89
C GLY A 48 -1.31 -8.04 16.64
N GLU A 49 -1.80 -8.81 17.60
CA GLU A 49 -3.06 -9.58 17.51
C GLU A 49 -4.30 -8.68 17.33
N GLU A 50 -4.29 -7.47 17.86
CA GLU A 50 -5.41 -6.54 17.71
C GLU A 50 -5.69 -6.22 16.24
N LEU A 51 -4.66 -6.03 15.42
CA LEU A 51 -4.82 -5.81 13.98
C LEU A 51 -5.48 -7.03 13.33
N THR A 52 -5.02 -8.23 13.65
CA THR A 52 -5.58 -9.48 13.12
C THR A 52 -7.05 -9.64 13.52
N GLN A 53 -7.40 -9.29 14.74
CA GLN A 53 -8.80 -9.32 15.21
C GLN A 53 -9.68 -8.32 14.46
N VAL A 54 -9.20 -7.11 14.24
CA VAL A 54 -9.95 -6.07 13.51
C VAL A 54 -10.19 -6.48 12.06
N THR A 55 -9.18 -6.95 11.35
CA THR A 55 -9.33 -7.41 9.96
C THR A 55 -10.25 -8.64 9.86
N ARG A 56 -10.20 -9.53 10.85
CA ARG A 56 -11.15 -10.66 10.96
C ARG A 56 -12.59 -10.18 11.14
N ASN A 57 -12.81 -9.18 11.97
CA ASN A 57 -14.14 -8.60 12.18
C ASN A 57 -14.70 -7.97 10.89
N ILE A 58 -13.86 -7.25 10.14
CA ILE A 58 -14.24 -6.72 8.81
C ILE A 58 -14.67 -7.87 7.88
N CYS A 59 -13.93 -8.98 7.87
CA CYS A 59 -14.27 -10.16 7.10
C CYS A 59 -15.65 -10.72 7.48
N LEU A 60 -15.93 -10.83 8.77
CA LEU A 60 -17.20 -11.35 9.27
C LEU A 60 -18.38 -10.43 8.89
N GLU A 61 -18.22 -9.12 9.03
CA GLU A 61 -19.27 -8.17 8.66
C GLU A 61 -19.56 -8.18 7.14
N LYS A 62 -18.53 -8.21 6.31
CA LYS A 62 -18.68 -8.28 4.85
C LYS A 62 -19.29 -9.60 4.39
N ARG A 63 -18.99 -10.70 5.09
CA ARG A 63 -19.62 -12.00 4.79
C ARG A 63 -21.15 -11.99 4.98
N LYS A 64 -21.67 -11.25 5.95
CA LYS A 64 -23.10 -11.10 6.17
C LYS A 64 -23.86 -10.55 4.96
N ILE A 65 -23.17 -9.71 4.17
CA ILE A 65 -23.73 -9.10 2.95
C ILE A 65 -23.18 -9.73 1.66
N ASN A 66 -22.52 -10.88 1.77
CA ASN A 66 -21.92 -11.61 0.65
C ASN A 66 -20.94 -10.76 -0.19
N ALA A 67 -20.18 -9.89 0.46
CA ALA A 67 -19.18 -9.03 -0.16
C ALA A 67 -17.75 -9.45 0.25
N PRO A 68 -16.74 -9.21 -0.61
CA PRO A 68 -15.33 -9.40 -0.20
C PRO A 68 -14.98 -8.39 0.91
N PRO A 69 -14.13 -8.74 1.87
CA PRO A 69 -13.66 -7.82 2.91
C PRO A 69 -13.05 -6.54 2.35
N CYS A 70 -12.22 -6.67 1.32
CA CYS A 70 -11.69 -5.56 0.55
C CYS A 70 -11.51 -6.03 -0.90
N ALA A 71 -12.24 -5.45 -1.84
CA ALA A 71 -12.13 -5.82 -3.24
C ALA A 71 -10.76 -5.42 -3.81
N VAL A 72 -10.31 -6.12 -4.87
CA VAL A 72 -9.13 -5.71 -5.65
C VAL A 72 -9.31 -4.25 -6.09
N THR A 73 -8.26 -3.47 -6.04
CA THR A 73 -8.18 -2.02 -6.24
C THR A 73 -8.66 -1.13 -5.10
N ASN A 74 -9.28 -1.70 -4.07
CA ASN A 74 -9.72 -0.96 -2.87
C ASN A 74 -8.69 -1.01 -1.74
N ASN A 75 -8.97 -0.28 -0.68
CA ASN A 75 -8.15 -0.21 0.51
C ASN A 75 -9.01 -0.08 1.78
N VAL A 76 -8.39 -0.40 2.92
CA VAL A 76 -8.99 -0.25 4.26
C VAL A 76 -7.97 0.41 5.17
N VAL A 77 -8.41 1.36 5.99
CA VAL A 77 -7.57 2.03 6.99
C VAL A 77 -7.82 1.40 8.36
N THR A 78 -6.74 1.12 9.08
CA THR A 78 -6.79 0.67 10.47
C THR A 78 -5.86 1.48 11.36
N GLU A 79 -6.01 1.34 12.68
CA GLU A 79 -5.05 1.82 13.65
C GLU A 79 -3.72 1.06 13.53
N PRO A 80 -2.60 1.64 13.99
CA PRO A 80 -1.29 1.01 13.87
C PRO A 80 -0.97 0.02 14.99
N TYR A 81 -1.73 -0.02 16.07
CA TYR A 81 -1.55 -0.88 17.25
C TYR A 81 -0.10 -0.86 17.77
N ASN A 82 0.62 -1.98 17.79
CA ASN A 82 2.00 -2.03 18.29
C ASN A 82 3.01 -1.23 17.43
N LEU A 83 2.60 -0.74 16.26
CA LEU A 83 3.39 0.15 15.42
C LEU A 83 3.13 1.65 15.67
N ALA A 84 2.37 2.00 16.71
CA ALA A 84 1.97 3.38 17.01
C ALA A 84 3.14 4.33 17.32
N ASN A 85 4.30 3.82 17.70
CA ASN A 85 5.50 4.64 17.89
C ASN A 85 6.06 5.20 16.58
N ASN A 86 5.81 4.50 15.46
CA ASN A 86 6.35 4.85 14.15
C ASN A 86 5.30 5.35 13.16
N PHE A 87 4.03 4.94 13.32
CA PHE A 87 2.96 5.23 12.38
C PHE A 87 1.67 5.65 13.08
N LYS A 88 0.87 6.46 12.40
CA LYS A 88 -0.48 6.86 12.88
C LYS A 88 -1.57 5.96 12.33
N HIS A 89 -1.38 5.40 11.13
CA HIS A 89 -2.35 4.53 10.46
C HIS A 89 -1.65 3.44 9.66
N ILE A 90 -2.35 2.32 9.46
CA ILE A 90 -2.01 1.31 8.47
C ILE A 90 -3.07 1.35 7.36
N LEU A 91 -2.63 1.45 6.12
CA LEU A 91 -3.48 1.40 4.93
C LEU A 91 -3.27 0.08 4.21
N HIS A 92 -4.30 -0.77 4.23
CA HIS A 92 -4.31 -2.08 3.59
C HIS A 92 -4.76 -1.92 2.14
N VAL A 93 -3.85 -2.06 1.19
CA VAL A 93 -4.12 -1.87 -0.24
C VAL A 93 -4.14 -3.21 -0.95
N VAL A 94 -5.22 -3.49 -1.67
CA VAL A 94 -5.38 -4.74 -2.43
C VAL A 94 -5.11 -4.48 -3.90
N GLY A 95 -3.92 -4.87 -4.34
CA GLY A 95 -3.53 -4.84 -5.75
C GLY A 95 -3.90 -6.12 -6.51
N PRO A 96 -3.64 -6.17 -7.84
CA PRO A 96 -3.86 -7.37 -8.65
C PRO A 96 -2.97 -8.54 -8.21
N ASP A 97 -3.57 -9.73 -8.17
CA ASP A 97 -2.86 -11.00 -7.96
C ASP A 97 -2.53 -11.64 -9.32
N CYS A 98 -1.32 -11.42 -9.81
CA CYS A 98 -0.88 -11.89 -11.12
C CYS A 98 -0.67 -13.41 -11.22
N ARG A 99 -0.81 -14.15 -10.13
CA ARG A 99 -0.90 -15.60 -10.13
C ARG A 99 -2.26 -16.10 -10.68
N ARG A 100 -3.24 -15.20 -10.79
CA ARG A 100 -4.60 -15.44 -11.27
C ARG A 100 -4.77 -14.90 -12.69
N PRO A 101 -5.10 -15.74 -13.69
CA PRO A 101 -5.15 -15.32 -15.09
C PRO A 101 -6.11 -14.14 -15.35
N ASN A 102 -7.26 -14.10 -14.65
CA ASN A 102 -8.23 -13.02 -14.80
C ASN A 102 -7.73 -11.66 -14.28
N GLN A 103 -6.80 -11.67 -13.34
CA GLN A 103 -6.17 -10.44 -12.82
C GLN A 103 -4.89 -10.11 -13.60
N ASP A 104 -4.10 -11.11 -13.98
CA ASP A 104 -2.89 -10.90 -14.77
C ASP A 104 -3.19 -10.26 -16.14
N ASN A 105 -4.25 -10.67 -16.81
CA ASN A 105 -4.67 -10.10 -18.09
C ASN A 105 -4.99 -8.60 -18.02
N PHE A 106 -5.39 -8.09 -16.85
CA PHE A 106 -5.76 -6.69 -16.62
C PHE A 106 -4.81 -5.99 -15.62
N ARG A 107 -3.67 -6.57 -15.33
CA ARG A 107 -2.78 -6.14 -14.24
C ARG A 107 -2.40 -4.66 -14.28
N ARG A 108 -2.17 -4.10 -15.48
CA ARG A 108 -1.78 -2.68 -15.61
C ARG A 108 -2.89 -1.75 -15.16
N ASP A 109 -4.11 -1.98 -15.60
CA ASP A 109 -5.27 -1.16 -15.22
C ASP A 109 -5.61 -1.35 -13.75
N LEU A 110 -5.57 -2.57 -13.26
CA LEU A 110 -5.82 -2.88 -11.86
C LEU A 110 -4.76 -2.25 -10.94
N LEU A 111 -3.47 -2.26 -11.33
CA LEU A 111 -2.42 -1.61 -10.56
C LEU A 111 -2.60 -0.09 -10.51
N LYS A 112 -2.91 0.54 -11.65
CA LYS A 112 -3.22 1.99 -11.71
C LYS A 112 -4.39 2.36 -10.82
N GLN A 113 -5.48 1.57 -10.86
CA GLN A 113 -6.66 1.79 -10.03
C GLN A 113 -6.34 1.61 -8.54
N SER A 114 -5.50 0.63 -8.18
CA SER A 114 -5.08 0.40 -6.80
C SER A 114 -4.32 1.59 -6.23
N TYR A 115 -3.38 2.16 -6.98
CA TYR A 115 -2.67 3.37 -6.60
C TYR A 115 -3.61 4.59 -6.55
N ALA A 116 -4.50 4.77 -7.53
CA ALA A 116 -5.45 5.88 -7.56
C ALA A 116 -6.37 5.88 -6.34
N SER A 117 -6.92 4.72 -5.98
CA SER A 117 -7.76 4.54 -4.78
C SER A 117 -6.98 4.82 -3.49
N MET A 118 -5.72 4.38 -3.41
CA MET A 118 -4.84 4.67 -2.29
C MET A 118 -4.59 6.19 -2.16
N PHE A 119 -4.26 6.85 -3.25
CA PHE A 119 -4.01 8.30 -3.25
C PHE A 119 -5.25 9.10 -2.87
N GLU A 120 -6.42 8.74 -3.36
CA GLU A 120 -7.68 9.35 -2.97
C GLU A 120 -7.91 9.26 -1.45
N GLN A 121 -7.65 8.09 -0.86
CA GLN A 121 -7.75 7.91 0.58
C GLN A 121 -6.78 8.81 1.34
N ILE A 122 -5.57 8.99 0.84
CA ILE A 122 -4.54 9.84 1.45
C ILE A 122 -4.89 11.33 1.32
N GLU A 123 -5.38 11.77 0.17
CA GLU A 123 -5.75 13.16 -0.11
C GLU A 123 -6.93 13.65 0.74
N ASN A 124 -7.83 12.75 1.15
CA ASN A 124 -8.99 13.09 1.98
C ASN A 124 -8.64 13.58 3.39
N VAL A 125 -7.40 13.41 3.82
CA VAL A 125 -6.91 13.93 5.10
C VAL A 125 -6.10 15.20 4.86
N LYS A 126 -6.52 16.33 5.43
CA LYS A 126 -5.98 17.67 5.14
C LYS A 126 -4.55 17.96 5.67
N LYS A 127 -3.90 17.05 6.37
CA LYS A 127 -2.56 17.28 6.94
C LYS A 127 -1.48 16.77 6.00
N ARG A 128 -0.35 17.48 5.94
CA ARG A 128 0.88 17.01 5.28
C ARG A 128 1.31 15.69 5.88
N LYS A 129 1.79 14.77 5.03
CA LYS A 129 2.03 13.40 5.43
C LYS A 129 3.33 12.85 4.89
N THR A 130 3.89 11.95 5.65
CA THR A 130 4.93 11.02 5.20
C THR A 130 4.32 9.64 5.02
N LEU A 131 4.46 9.09 3.81
CA LEU A 131 3.99 7.75 3.47
C LEU A 131 5.18 6.80 3.42
N VAL A 132 5.01 5.62 3.99
CA VAL A 132 5.97 4.52 3.90
C VAL A 132 5.25 3.36 3.21
N MET A 133 5.74 2.94 2.05
CA MET A 133 5.06 1.97 1.21
C MET A 133 6.01 1.02 0.50
N PRO A 134 5.63 -0.25 0.34
CA PRO A 134 6.29 -1.14 -0.61
C PRO A 134 5.72 -0.92 -2.01
N PRO A 135 6.37 -1.42 -3.07
CA PRO A 135 5.72 -1.59 -4.36
C PRO A 135 4.51 -2.53 -4.25
N ILE A 136 3.37 -2.13 -4.79
CA ILE A 136 2.14 -2.92 -4.72
C ILE A 136 2.18 -4.10 -5.68
N SER A 137 1.71 -5.28 -5.25
CA SER A 137 1.59 -6.53 -6.01
C SER A 137 2.92 -7.18 -6.45
N MET A 138 4.07 -6.64 -6.13
CA MET A 138 5.38 -7.12 -6.62
C MET A 138 6.01 -8.22 -5.76
N ASP A 139 5.46 -8.54 -4.60
CA ASP A 139 5.89 -9.64 -3.73
C ASP A 139 5.09 -10.92 -4.08
N VAL A 140 4.26 -11.40 -3.17
CA VAL A 140 3.50 -12.66 -3.31
C VAL A 140 2.58 -12.68 -4.54
N PHE A 141 2.03 -11.54 -4.94
CA PHE A 141 1.14 -11.43 -6.10
C PHE A 141 1.84 -11.48 -7.45
N ALA A 142 3.16 -11.57 -7.45
CA ALA A 142 3.99 -11.87 -8.61
C ALA A 142 3.78 -10.94 -9.82
N TYR A 143 3.51 -9.65 -9.58
CA TYR A 143 3.54 -8.66 -10.65
C TYR A 143 4.95 -8.62 -11.27
N PRO A 144 5.10 -8.62 -12.60
CA PRO A 144 6.42 -8.63 -13.23
C PRO A 144 7.30 -7.47 -12.74
N ASN A 145 8.44 -7.77 -12.12
CA ASN A 145 9.25 -6.80 -11.36
C ASN A 145 9.65 -5.56 -12.17
N ARG A 146 10.18 -5.73 -13.37
CA ARG A 146 10.61 -4.61 -14.21
C ARG A 146 9.45 -3.70 -14.63
N GLU A 147 8.32 -4.28 -15.01
CA GLU A 147 7.13 -3.52 -15.37
C GLU A 147 6.52 -2.85 -14.14
N GLY A 148 6.40 -3.57 -13.04
CA GLY A 148 5.86 -3.07 -11.78
C GLY A 148 6.66 -1.93 -11.20
N ALA A 149 8.01 -2.04 -11.20
CA ALA A 149 8.90 -0.99 -10.75
C ALA A 149 8.73 0.29 -11.57
N ARG A 150 8.75 0.16 -12.91
CA ARG A 150 8.55 1.30 -13.80
C ARG A 150 7.19 1.95 -13.58
N MET A 151 6.11 1.17 -13.55
CA MET A 151 4.76 1.70 -13.35
C MET A 151 4.60 2.37 -11.98
N THR A 152 5.13 1.77 -10.93
CA THR A 152 5.09 2.36 -9.58
C THR A 152 5.76 3.74 -9.58
N MET A 153 6.96 3.83 -10.16
CA MET A 153 7.68 5.11 -10.23
C MET A 153 6.94 6.14 -11.07
N GLU A 154 6.45 5.78 -12.26
CA GLU A 154 5.69 6.68 -13.13
C GLU A 154 4.42 7.19 -12.43
N ILE A 155 3.67 6.31 -11.76
CA ILE A 155 2.41 6.65 -11.07
C ILE A 155 2.68 7.58 -9.88
N VAL A 156 3.65 7.25 -9.03
CA VAL A 156 3.97 8.06 -7.84
C VAL A 156 4.54 9.42 -8.24
N LEU A 157 5.42 9.46 -9.24
CA LEU A 157 5.97 10.72 -9.74
C LEU A 157 4.90 11.62 -10.35
N ALA A 158 4.00 11.07 -11.16
CA ALA A 158 2.90 11.83 -11.73
C ALA A 158 2.01 12.43 -10.62
N TRP A 159 1.70 11.66 -9.58
CA TRP A 159 0.93 12.15 -8.44
C TRP A 159 1.62 13.28 -7.68
N MET A 160 2.96 13.21 -7.53
CA MET A 160 3.74 14.22 -6.79
C MET A 160 4.17 15.42 -7.64
N ASP A 161 4.17 15.32 -8.97
CA ASP A 161 4.62 16.39 -9.88
C ASP A 161 3.47 17.05 -10.65
N GLU A 162 2.35 16.35 -10.86
CA GLU A 162 1.24 16.79 -11.69
C GLU A 162 0.00 17.12 -10.85
N GLY A 163 -0.90 17.91 -11.39
CA GLY A 163 -2.18 18.20 -10.75
C GLY A 163 -2.11 19.11 -9.51
N LYS A 164 -3.04 18.90 -8.60
CA LYS A 164 -3.15 19.65 -7.34
C LYS A 164 -2.22 19.10 -6.27
N ASP A 165 -1.93 19.92 -5.24
CA ASP A 165 -1.14 19.49 -4.07
C ASP A 165 -1.85 18.32 -3.34
N PRO A 166 -1.21 17.13 -3.27
CA PRO A 166 -1.79 15.97 -2.59
C PRO A 166 -1.72 16.05 -1.06
N GLY A 167 -1.11 17.09 -0.50
CA GLY A 167 -0.90 17.20 0.94
C GLY A 167 0.13 16.23 1.50
N VAL A 168 1.16 15.92 0.73
CA VAL A 168 2.22 14.96 1.09
C VAL A 168 3.57 15.66 1.05
N ASP A 169 4.37 15.51 2.12
CA ASP A 169 5.74 16.03 2.17
C ASP A 169 6.76 15.01 1.70
N GLN A 170 6.50 13.73 1.95
CA GLN A 170 7.45 12.68 1.63
C GLN A 170 6.76 11.35 1.31
N VAL A 171 7.26 10.67 0.29
CA VAL A 171 6.96 9.26 0.00
C VAL A 171 8.24 8.47 0.09
N LEU A 172 8.26 7.44 0.95
CA LEU A 172 9.32 6.44 1.01
C LEU A 172 8.81 5.16 0.34
N ILE A 173 9.39 4.79 -0.79
CA ILE A 173 9.23 3.45 -1.36
C ILE A 173 10.31 2.58 -0.74
N VAL A 174 9.90 1.60 0.07
CA VAL A 174 10.80 0.66 0.75
C VAL A 174 10.86 -0.63 -0.05
N THR A 175 12.02 -0.91 -0.62
CA THR A 175 12.24 -2.09 -1.45
C THR A 175 13.72 -2.39 -1.59
N ASP A 176 14.07 -3.67 -1.68
CA ASP A 176 15.40 -4.14 -2.06
C ASP A 176 15.45 -4.63 -3.52
N ASP A 177 14.39 -4.38 -4.29
CA ASP A 177 14.33 -4.71 -5.72
C ASP A 177 15.25 -3.79 -6.53
N ASN A 178 16.21 -4.39 -7.26
CA ASN A 178 17.19 -3.66 -8.08
C ASN A 178 16.59 -2.96 -9.31
N ASN A 179 15.32 -3.14 -9.61
CA ASN A 179 14.61 -2.42 -10.68
C ASN A 179 14.22 -0.99 -10.28
N PHE A 180 14.31 -0.65 -9.01
CA PHE A 180 14.12 0.70 -8.47
C PHE A 180 15.44 1.45 -8.35
#